data_b3028c2fd7294b9a5c72e660e4f0fac9
#
_entry.id   b3028c2fd7294b9a5c72e660e4f0fac9
#
_cell.length_a   1.000
_cell.length_b   1.000
_cell.length_c   1.000
_cell.angle_alpha   90.00
_cell.angle_beta   90.00
_cell.angle_gamma   90.00
#
_symmetry.space_group_name_H-M   'P 1'
#
loop_
_entity.id
_entity.type
_entity.pdbx_description
1 polymer ?
#
loop_
_entity_poly.entity_id
_entity_poly.type
_entity_poly.pdbx_seq_one_letter_code
_entity_poly.pdbx_strand_id
1 'polypeptide(L)'
;MTRPSIAFLGLGSALPERVRTSADPIFDRIREAAREQGLSEASLFYGNREHRCLGPDESLASLTAKAGRAALEDAGVRPEQVDRLYGYVSVSEFVSPNALYQVHREVGLGSHALVVPVQADFGNFIMGTVLAWEAMLAGHSERALVAVGAGWTRNVDYAQGHAFGIGDGAGAAVLGAGERLVLVDYAADTFSDEYGAMTMRSRPEAGFQTPVYGLEPSRGVQAFLNTGMEGPPRLVERLLRKHGLTGDDITLVSHQATRKLLDHWNEKIRPREYLHTLEDCGNMVIASIPVTLARHHRELRTKYLVLFGIGIGAHQIALLVRV
;
A
#
# COMPACT_ATOMS: atom_id res chain seq x y z
N MET A 1 16.85 29.39 -12.07
CA MET A 1 15.48 29.19 -11.50
C MET A 1 15.55 28.06 -10.51
N THR A 2 15.14 28.29 -9.28
CA THR A 2 15.00 27.22 -8.27
C THR A 2 13.90 26.25 -8.72
N ARG A 3 14.18 24.95 -8.73
CA ARG A 3 13.16 23.95 -9.06
C ARG A 3 12.02 24.03 -8.03
N PRO A 4 10.75 23.94 -8.46
CA PRO A 4 9.64 23.95 -7.52
C PRO A 4 9.71 22.74 -6.59
N SER A 5 9.35 22.92 -5.32
CA SER A 5 9.14 21.82 -4.39
C SER A 5 7.91 21.03 -4.84
N ILE A 6 8.04 19.72 -5.01
CA ILE A 6 6.92 18.84 -5.33
C ILE A 6 6.38 18.23 -4.03
N ALA A 7 5.07 18.21 -3.90
CA ALA A 7 4.38 17.84 -2.67
C ALA A 7 3.12 17.01 -2.95
N PHE A 8 2.62 16.34 -1.92
CA PHE A 8 1.25 15.84 -1.89
C PHE A 8 0.30 17.04 -1.68
N LEU A 9 -0.51 17.34 -2.66
CA LEU A 9 -1.50 18.44 -2.63
C LEU A 9 -2.80 18.02 -1.98
N GLY A 10 -3.19 16.75 -2.14
CA GLY A 10 -4.39 16.19 -1.55
C GLY A 10 -4.31 14.66 -1.50
N LEU A 11 -5.05 14.10 -0.57
CA LEU A 11 -5.06 12.67 -0.25
C LEU A 11 -6.51 12.19 -0.15
N GLY A 12 -6.79 11.02 -0.72
CA GLY A 12 -8.13 10.44 -0.71
C GLY A 12 -8.12 8.95 -0.44
N SER A 13 -9.19 8.45 0.13
CA SER A 13 -9.39 7.02 0.37
C SER A 13 -10.83 6.61 0.15
N ALA A 14 -11.02 5.34 -0.18
CA ALA A 14 -12.33 4.71 -0.23
C ALA A 14 -12.22 3.29 0.31
N LEU A 15 -13.20 2.90 1.12
CA LEU A 15 -13.29 1.57 1.72
C LEU A 15 -14.58 0.90 1.30
N PRO A 16 -14.58 -0.43 1.14
CA PRO A 16 -15.80 -1.21 0.98
C PRO A 16 -16.75 -1.00 2.17
N GLU A 17 -18.04 -1.12 1.92
CA GLU A 17 -19.05 -1.02 2.99
C GLU A 17 -19.05 -2.24 3.90
N ARG A 18 -18.83 -3.43 3.32
CA ARG A 18 -18.85 -4.69 4.07
C ARG A 18 -17.70 -4.76 5.05
N VAL A 19 -18.04 -5.07 6.31
CA VAL A 19 -17.09 -5.35 7.39
C VAL A 19 -17.12 -6.84 7.70
N ARG A 20 -15.96 -7.42 7.88
CA ARG A 20 -15.75 -8.79 8.37
C ARG A 20 -14.99 -8.72 9.70
N THR A 21 -15.48 -9.44 10.70
CA THR A 21 -14.81 -9.56 11.99
C THR A 21 -14.09 -10.90 12.12
N SER A 22 -13.28 -11.06 13.16
CA SER A 22 -12.65 -12.35 13.49
C SER A 22 -13.65 -13.48 13.76
N ALA A 23 -14.93 -13.16 14.03
CA ALA A 23 -15.99 -14.16 14.25
C ALA A 23 -16.59 -14.71 12.93
N ASP A 24 -16.22 -14.19 11.75
CA ASP A 24 -16.74 -14.66 10.47
C ASP A 24 -16.43 -16.15 10.26
N PRO A 25 -17.41 -16.98 9.87
CA PRO A 25 -17.23 -18.43 9.64
C PRO A 25 -16.19 -18.77 8.57
N ILE A 26 -15.83 -17.84 7.67
CA ILE A 26 -14.78 -18.04 6.68
C ILE A 26 -13.42 -18.39 7.32
N PHE A 27 -13.24 -18.04 8.59
CA PHE A 27 -12.02 -18.31 9.37
C PHE A 27 -12.05 -19.60 10.18
N ASP A 28 -13.10 -20.44 10.07
CA ASP A 28 -13.22 -21.65 10.89
C ASP A 28 -12.05 -22.61 10.69
N ARG A 29 -11.63 -22.83 9.43
CA ARG A 29 -10.47 -23.70 9.15
C ARG A 29 -9.17 -23.18 9.77
N ILE A 30 -8.93 -21.88 9.75
CA ILE A 30 -7.74 -21.29 10.37
C ILE A 30 -7.81 -21.42 11.90
N ARG A 31 -9.00 -21.26 12.49
CA ARG A 31 -9.22 -21.46 13.93
C ARG A 31 -8.96 -22.90 14.36
N GLU A 32 -9.43 -23.86 13.57
CA GLU A 32 -9.17 -25.29 13.83
C GLU A 32 -7.68 -25.60 13.78
N ALA A 33 -6.99 -25.20 12.72
CA ALA A 33 -5.54 -25.38 12.56
C ALA A 33 -4.73 -24.69 13.69
N ALA A 34 -5.16 -23.51 14.13
CA ALA A 34 -4.52 -22.79 15.24
C ALA A 34 -4.70 -23.54 16.58
N ARG A 35 -5.90 -24.08 16.87
CA ARG A 35 -6.17 -24.88 18.07
C ARG A 35 -5.33 -26.15 18.09
N GLU A 36 -5.19 -26.85 16.96
CA GLU A 36 -4.33 -28.04 16.84
C GLU A 36 -2.87 -27.73 17.16
N GLN A 37 -2.42 -26.49 16.85
CA GLN A 37 -1.08 -25.99 17.16
C GLN A 37 -0.96 -25.38 18.57
N GLY A 38 -2.01 -25.41 19.37
CA GLY A 38 -2.02 -24.84 20.72
C GLY A 38 -2.05 -23.30 20.77
N LEU A 39 -2.39 -22.64 19.65
CA LEU A 39 -2.51 -21.18 19.58
C LEU A 39 -3.89 -20.74 20.05
N SER A 40 -3.93 -19.69 20.88
CA SER A 40 -5.19 -19.07 21.28
C SER A 40 -5.77 -18.22 20.13
N GLU A 41 -7.08 -18.05 20.14
CA GLU A 41 -7.78 -17.19 19.17
C GLU A 41 -7.30 -15.73 19.27
N ALA A 42 -7.06 -15.22 20.47
CA ALA A 42 -6.49 -13.89 20.69
C ALA A 42 -5.07 -13.75 20.09
N SER A 43 -4.26 -14.80 20.10
CA SER A 43 -2.94 -14.81 19.47
C SER A 43 -3.05 -14.88 17.94
N LEU A 44 -4.03 -15.63 17.41
CA LEU A 44 -4.28 -15.76 15.98
C LEU A 44 -4.69 -14.41 15.38
N PHE A 45 -5.65 -13.71 15.99
CA PHE A 45 -6.19 -12.45 15.49
C PHE A 45 -5.53 -11.21 16.11
N TYR A 46 -4.31 -11.35 16.67
CA TYR A 46 -3.61 -10.23 17.30
C TYR A 46 -3.45 -9.03 16.36
N GLY A 47 -4.02 -7.87 16.77
CA GLY A 47 -4.00 -6.64 16.01
C GLY A 47 -4.97 -6.57 14.83
N ASN A 48 -5.91 -7.53 14.71
CA ASN A 48 -6.93 -7.55 13.67
C ASN A 48 -8.31 -7.64 14.31
N ARG A 49 -9.04 -6.53 14.32
CA ARG A 49 -10.40 -6.46 14.86
C ARG A 49 -11.44 -6.59 13.76
N GLU A 50 -11.26 -5.82 12.70
CA GLU A 50 -12.14 -5.73 11.56
C GLU A 50 -11.36 -5.67 10.25
N HIS A 51 -11.99 -6.14 9.18
CA HIS A 51 -11.46 -6.10 7.83
C HIS A 51 -12.52 -5.51 6.90
N ARG A 52 -12.12 -4.66 5.98
CA ARG A 52 -12.98 -4.20 4.90
C ARG A 52 -12.91 -5.20 3.76
N CYS A 53 -14.04 -5.58 3.21
CA CYS A 53 -14.13 -6.58 2.14
C CYS A 53 -15.07 -6.13 1.04
N LEU A 54 -14.65 -6.20 -0.22
CA LEU A 54 -15.52 -5.92 -1.35
C LEU A 54 -16.75 -6.84 -1.32
N GLY A 55 -17.93 -6.26 -1.43
CA GLY A 55 -19.18 -6.98 -1.67
C GLY A 55 -19.20 -7.62 -3.06
N PRO A 56 -20.13 -8.56 -3.33
CA PRO A 56 -20.21 -9.26 -4.62
C PRO A 56 -20.27 -8.31 -5.82
N ASP A 57 -21.02 -7.21 -5.68
CA ASP A 57 -21.32 -6.25 -6.76
C ASP A 57 -20.41 -5.01 -6.72
N GLU A 58 -19.48 -4.92 -5.77
CA GLU A 58 -18.53 -3.80 -5.70
C GLU A 58 -17.36 -3.99 -6.66
N SER A 59 -17.10 -2.96 -7.48
CA SER A 59 -15.96 -2.89 -8.38
C SER A 59 -14.75 -2.26 -7.68
N LEU A 60 -13.61 -2.95 -7.71
CA LEU A 60 -12.36 -2.40 -7.19
C LEU A 60 -11.90 -1.17 -7.97
N ALA A 61 -12.09 -1.15 -9.29
CA ALA A 61 -11.77 0.01 -10.12
C ALA A 61 -12.61 1.22 -9.73
N SER A 62 -13.92 1.04 -9.53
CA SER A 62 -14.82 2.12 -9.08
C SER A 62 -14.49 2.62 -7.68
N LEU A 63 -14.11 1.70 -6.76
CA LEU A 63 -13.61 2.07 -5.44
C LEU A 63 -12.32 2.91 -5.53
N THR A 64 -11.40 2.50 -6.42
CA THR A 64 -10.15 3.23 -6.67
C THR A 64 -10.41 4.62 -7.28
N ALA A 65 -11.37 4.70 -8.21
CA ALA A 65 -11.79 5.98 -8.79
C ALA A 65 -12.43 6.91 -7.73
N LYS A 66 -13.21 6.35 -6.78
CA LYS A 66 -13.77 7.11 -5.65
C LYS A 66 -12.65 7.70 -4.78
N ALA A 67 -11.60 6.93 -4.47
CA ALA A 67 -10.42 7.44 -3.77
C ALA A 67 -9.70 8.54 -4.56
N GLY A 68 -9.57 8.38 -5.88
CA GLY A 68 -8.99 9.38 -6.78
C GLY A 68 -9.78 10.70 -6.78
N ARG A 69 -11.10 10.65 -6.88
CA ARG A 69 -11.97 11.85 -6.78
C ARG A 69 -11.83 12.54 -5.42
N ALA A 70 -11.81 11.76 -4.33
CA ALA A 70 -11.61 12.32 -3.00
C ALA A 70 -10.25 13.04 -2.85
N ALA A 71 -9.18 12.49 -3.46
CA ALA A 71 -7.87 13.14 -3.47
C ALA A 71 -7.86 14.45 -4.28
N LEU A 72 -8.56 14.48 -5.42
CA LEU A 72 -8.72 15.68 -6.24
C LEU A 72 -9.51 16.76 -5.50
N GLU A 73 -10.57 16.38 -4.80
CA GLU A 73 -11.38 17.28 -3.99
C GLU A 73 -10.56 17.87 -2.83
N ASP A 74 -9.79 17.04 -2.09
CA ASP A 74 -8.91 17.47 -1.02
C ASP A 74 -7.81 18.45 -1.51
N ALA A 75 -7.31 18.22 -2.74
CA ALA A 75 -6.33 19.08 -3.39
C ALA A 75 -6.92 20.37 -4.01
N GLY A 76 -8.23 20.48 -4.17
CA GLY A 76 -8.87 21.55 -4.95
C GLY A 76 -8.49 21.53 -6.43
N VAL A 77 -8.18 20.35 -6.99
CA VAL A 77 -7.73 20.14 -8.37
C VAL A 77 -8.84 19.50 -9.20
N ARG A 78 -9.13 20.08 -10.35
CA ARG A 78 -10.10 19.50 -11.30
C ARG A 78 -9.45 18.37 -12.11
N PRO A 79 -10.22 17.32 -12.51
CA PRO A 79 -9.72 16.19 -13.29
C PRO A 79 -8.94 16.60 -14.57
N GLU A 80 -9.38 17.66 -15.26
CA GLU A 80 -8.76 18.14 -16.50
C GLU A 80 -7.36 18.74 -16.29
N GLN A 81 -6.98 19.04 -15.07
CA GLN A 81 -5.68 19.59 -14.72
C GLN A 81 -4.62 18.50 -14.46
N VAL A 82 -5.03 17.24 -14.41
CA VAL A 82 -4.14 16.09 -14.23
C VAL A 82 -3.60 15.66 -15.59
N ASP A 83 -2.29 15.59 -15.72
CA ASP A 83 -1.61 15.19 -16.96
C ASP A 83 -1.05 13.75 -16.90
N ARG A 84 -1.00 13.13 -15.70
CA ARG A 84 -0.55 11.73 -15.52
C ARG A 84 -1.33 11.02 -14.43
N LEU A 85 -1.65 9.75 -14.70
CA LEU A 85 -2.20 8.80 -13.72
C LEU A 85 -1.23 7.65 -13.54
N TYR A 86 -0.63 7.54 -12.36
CA TYR A 86 0.18 6.40 -11.93
C TYR A 86 -0.62 5.53 -10.96
N GLY A 87 -0.30 4.25 -10.90
CA GLY A 87 -0.86 3.37 -9.89
C GLY A 87 -1.15 1.97 -10.38
N TYR A 88 -1.99 1.26 -9.65
CA TYR A 88 -2.33 -0.12 -9.96
C TYR A 88 -3.63 -0.55 -9.29
N VAL A 89 -4.41 -1.38 -9.96
CA VAL A 89 -5.57 -2.05 -9.38
C VAL A 89 -5.21 -3.53 -9.19
N SER A 90 -5.07 -3.96 -7.94
CA SER A 90 -4.63 -5.31 -7.56
C SER A 90 -5.75 -6.05 -6.78
N VAL A 91 -6.34 -7.10 -7.25
CA VAL A 91 -6.08 -7.84 -8.48
C VAL A 91 -7.01 -7.29 -9.57
N SER A 92 -6.45 -7.00 -10.75
CA SER A 92 -7.23 -6.51 -11.89
C SER A 92 -8.10 -7.64 -12.46
N GLU A 93 -9.29 -7.29 -12.96
CA GLU A 93 -10.20 -8.22 -13.63
C GLU A 93 -9.54 -8.88 -14.86
N PHE A 94 -8.78 -8.09 -15.62
CA PHE A 94 -8.01 -8.58 -16.76
C PHE A 94 -6.52 -8.62 -16.42
N VAL A 95 -5.82 -9.60 -16.95
CA VAL A 95 -4.34 -9.61 -16.93
C VAL A 95 -3.78 -8.39 -17.67
N SER A 96 -4.44 -8.00 -18.78
CA SER A 96 -4.12 -6.79 -19.56
C SER A 96 -5.36 -6.37 -20.35
N PRO A 97 -5.69 -5.06 -20.39
CA PRO A 97 -5.04 -3.95 -19.65
C PRO A 97 -5.36 -4.00 -18.14
N ASN A 98 -4.53 -3.35 -17.32
CA ASN A 98 -4.87 -3.15 -15.92
C ASN A 98 -6.10 -2.24 -15.77
N ALA A 99 -6.94 -2.48 -14.76
CA ALA A 99 -8.15 -1.70 -14.51
C ALA A 99 -7.89 -0.22 -14.16
N LEU A 100 -6.62 0.22 -14.08
CA LEU A 100 -6.26 1.64 -13.95
C LEU A 100 -6.80 2.49 -15.10
N TYR A 101 -6.96 1.92 -16.31
CA TYR A 101 -7.62 2.61 -17.43
C TYR A 101 -9.11 2.86 -17.18
N GLN A 102 -9.79 1.96 -16.46
CA GLN A 102 -11.16 2.20 -16.00
C GLN A 102 -11.17 3.31 -14.93
N VAL A 103 -10.22 3.33 -14.01
CA VAL A 103 -10.06 4.41 -13.03
C VAL A 103 -9.91 5.76 -13.72
N HIS A 104 -9.07 5.87 -14.76
CA HIS A 104 -8.92 7.08 -15.58
C HIS A 104 -10.28 7.60 -16.08
N ARG A 105 -11.07 6.71 -16.68
CA ARG A 105 -12.41 7.04 -17.21
C ARG A 105 -13.36 7.49 -16.11
N GLU A 106 -13.41 6.77 -14.98
CA GLU A 106 -14.36 7.02 -13.90
C GLU A 106 -14.01 8.23 -13.03
N VAL A 107 -12.73 8.58 -12.93
CA VAL A 107 -12.28 9.85 -12.31
C VAL A 107 -12.65 11.04 -13.21
N GLY A 108 -12.80 10.81 -14.51
CA GLY A 108 -13.10 11.86 -15.50
C GLY A 108 -11.86 12.59 -15.97
N LEU A 109 -10.69 11.93 -16.01
CA LEU A 109 -9.46 12.54 -16.51
C LEU A 109 -9.56 12.81 -18.02
N GLY A 110 -8.90 13.86 -18.49
CA GLY A 110 -8.82 14.18 -19.91
C GLY A 110 -8.00 13.17 -20.71
N SER A 111 -8.26 13.04 -22.01
CA SER A 111 -7.53 12.13 -22.91
C SER A 111 -6.04 12.44 -23.04
N HIS A 112 -5.59 13.62 -22.62
CA HIS A 112 -4.18 14.01 -22.56
C HIS A 112 -3.45 13.42 -21.34
N ALA A 113 -4.16 12.93 -20.32
CA ALA A 113 -3.56 12.34 -19.14
C ALA A 113 -2.98 10.95 -19.47
N LEU A 114 -1.66 10.83 -19.39
CA LEU A 114 -0.96 9.57 -19.62
C LEU A 114 -1.23 8.58 -18.47
N VAL A 115 -1.72 7.38 -18.80
CA VAL A 115 -1.94 6.30 -17.81
C VAL A 115 -0.72 5.39 -17.75
N VAL A 116 -0.15 5.23 -16.55
CA VAL A 116 1.05 4.42 -16.29
C VAL A 116 0.77 3.40 -15.18
N PRO A 117 0.36 2.17 -15.51
CA PRO A 117 0.26 1.10 -14.52
C PRO A 117 1.64 0.77 -13.94
N VAL A 118 1.75 0.82 -12.60
CA VAL A 118 2.99 0.55 -11.87
C VAL A 118 2.81 -0.74 -11.07
N GLN A 119 3.34 -1.84 -11.59
CA GLN A 119 3.30 -3.12 -10.90
C GLN A 119 4.55 -3.30 -10.03
N ALA A 120 4.41 -3.04 -8.76
CA ALA A 120 5.48 -3.11 -7.75
C ALA A 120 4.94 -3.66 -6.41
N ASP A 121 4.03 -4.67 -6.52
CA ASP A 121 3.28 -5.23 -5.38
C ASP A 121 4.12 -5.36 -4.10
N PHE A 122 3.84 -4.62 -3.21
CA PHE A 122 3.04 -3.82 -2.38
C PHE A 122 3.53 -2.35 -2.34
N GLY A 123 4.63 -2.04 -3.02
CA GLY A 123 5.26 -0.72 -3.08
C GLY A 123 4.64 0.23 -4.11
N ASN A 124 3.56 -0.17 -4.80
CA ASN A 124 2.96 0.53 -5.94
C ASN A 124 2.69 2.02 -5.70
N PHE A 125 2.16 2.37 -4.52
CA PHE A 125 1.85 3.76 -4.19
C PHE A 125 3.11 4.62 -4.10
N ILE A 126 4.14 4.15 -3.38
CA ILE A 126 5.40 4.89 -3.23
C ILE A 126 6.15 4.93 -4.57
N MET A 127 6.22 3.81 -5.29
CA MET A 127 6.87 3.76 -6.60
C MET A 127 6.18 4.70 -7.60
N GLY A 128 4.83 4.69 -7.66
CA GLY A 128 4.07 5.63 -8.49
C GLY A 128 4.31 7.09 -8.10
N THR A 129 4.44 7.38 -6.80
CA THR A 129 4.79 8.70 -6.28
C THR A 129 6.19 9.14 -6.71
N VAL A 130 7.18 8.26 -6.63
CA VAL A 130 8.55 8.55 -7.05
C VAL A 130 8.62 8.81 -8.56
N LEU A 131 7.98 7.97 -9.38
CA LEU A 131 7.93 8.17 -10.84
C LEU A 131 7.23 9.47 -11.23
N ALA A 132 6.14 9.83 -10.54
CA ALA A 132 5.46 11.10 -10.74
C ALA A 132 6.38 12.28 -10.37
N TRP A 133 7.05 12.19 -9.24
CA TRP A 133 8.00 13.20 -8.78
C TRP A 133 9.15 13.41 -9.77
N GLU A 134 9.79 12.34 -10.22
CA GLU A 134 10.87 12.39 -11.22
C GLU A 134 10.39 13.01 -12.55
N ALA A 135 9.19 12.64 -13.01
CA ALA A 135 8.59 13.24 -14.21
C ALA A 135 8.37 14.76 -14.07
N MET A 136 7.94 15.22 -12.88
CA MET A 136 7.77 16.64 -12.58
C MET A 136 9.11 17.38 -12.50
N LEU A 137 10.12 16.80 -11.88
CA LEU A 137 11.47 17.38 -11.83
C LEU A 137 12.11 17.49 -13.21
N ALA A 138 11.76 16.57 -14.12
CA ALA A 138 12.18 16.60 -15.52
C ALA A 138 11.36 17.57 -16.39
N GLY A 139 10.29 18.19 -15.86
CA GLY A 139 9.42 19.10 -16.60
C GLY A 139 8.41 18.41 -17.55
N HIS A 140 8.17 17.11 -17.33
CA HIS A 140 7.25 16.31 -18.15
C HIS A 140 5.85 16.15 -17.55
N SER A 141 5.61 16.69 -16.37
CA SER A 141 4.33 16.65 -15.66
C SER A 141 4.22 17.85 -14.74
N GLU A 142 3.03 18.42 -14.62
CA GLU A 142 2.71 19.49 -13.67
C GLU A 142 1.85 18.98 -12.52
N ARG A 143 0.94 18.05 -12.81
CA ARG A 143 0.03 17.44 -11.82
C ARG A 143 -0.21 15.97 -12.13
N ALA A 144 0.12 15.12 -11.17
CA ALA A 144 -0.12 13.70 -11.27
C ALA A 144 -1.13 13.24 -10.20
N LEU A 145 -1.97 12.27 -10.59
CA LEU A 145 -2.75 11.46 -9.68
C LEU A 145 -2.05 10.12 -9.51
N VAL A 146 -1.78 9.72 -8.27
CA VAL A 146 -1.33 8.35 -7.93
C VAL A 146 -2.50 7.65 -7.26
N ALA A 147 -3.03 6.57 -7.84
CA ALA A 147 -4.21 5.86 -7.33
C ALA A 147 -3.97 4.35 -7.32
N VAL A 148 -4.23 3.72 -6.18
CA VAL A 148 -4.06 2.28 -5.99
C VAL A 148 -5.28 1.67 -5.30
N GLY A 149 -5.64 0.46 -5.71
CA GLY A 149 -6.72 -0.31 -5.12
C GLY A 149 -6.31 -1.76 -4.88
N ALA A 150 -6.68 -2.31 -3.72
CA ALA A 150 -6.45 -3.70 -3.34
C ALA A 150 -7.78 -4.41 -3.09
N GLY A 151 -8.01 -5.51 -3.80
CA GLY A 151 -9.20 -6.36 -3.68
C GLY A 151 -8.82 -7.82 -3.40
N TRP A 152 -7.88 -8.02 -2.49
CA TRP A 152 -7.24 -9.31 -2.25
C TRP A 152 -8.09 -10.29 -1.45
N THR A 153 -9.15 -9.84 -0.75
CA THR A 153 -10.06 -10.75 -0.03
C THR A 153 -10.73 -11.79 -0.95
N ARG A 154 -10.76 -11.54 -2.25
CA ARG A 154 -11.26 -12.48 -3.29
C ARG A 154 -10.17 -13.40 -3.84
N ASN A 155 -8.89 -13.16 -3.49
CA ASN A 155 -7.72 -13.77 -4.11
C ASN A 155 -6.75 -14.38 -3.08
N VAL A 156 -7.28 -14.84 -1.94
CA VAL A 156 -6.52 -15.56 -0.90
C VAL A 156 -7.18 -16.88 -0.58
N ASP A 157 -6.37 -17.84 -0.17
CA ASP A 157 -6.83 -19.12 0.36
C ASP A 157 -7.10 -18.99 1.85
N TYR A 158 -8.36 -19.00 2.25
CA TYR A 158 -8.78 -18.90 3.66
C TYR A 158 -8.46 -20.14 4.50
N ALA A 159 -7.81 -21.16 3.96
CA ALA A 159 -7.19 -22.22 4.73
C ALA A 159 -5.77 -21.85 5.19
N GLN A 160 -5.21 -20.75 4.72
CA GLN A 160 -3.85 -20.31 5.03
C GLN A 160 -3.84 -19.18 6.07
N GLY A 161 -2.90 -19.26 7.02
CA GLY A 161 -2.82 -18.32 8.14
C GLY A 161 -2.65 -16.85 7.77
N HIS A 162 -2.11 -16.51 6.60
CA HIS A 162 -1.98 -15.12 6.16
C HIS A 162 -3.32 -14.48 5.71
N ALA A 163 -4.33 -15.30 5.39
CA ALA A 163 -5.59 -14.80 4.85
C ALA A 163 -6.46 -14.09 5.89
N PHE A 164 -6.31 -14.40 7.19
CA PHE A 164 -7.14 -13.79 8.24
C PHE A 164 -6.92 -12.27 8.36
N GLY A 165 -5.72 -11.78 8.00
CA GLY A 165 -5.37 -10.37 8.12
C GLY A 165 -5.74 -9.52 6.91
N ILE A 166 -6.12 -10.12 5.76
CA ILE A 166 -6.33 -9.39 4.52
C ILE A 166 -7.61 -8.56 4.54
N GLY A 167 -7.48 -7.32 4.05
CA GLY A 167 -8.59 -6.39 3.81
C GLY A 167 -8.52 -5.76 2.42
N ASP A 168 -9.61 -5.14 1.98
CA ASP A 168 -9.72 -4.42 0.72
C ASP A 168 -9.83 -2.92 0.95
N GLY A 169 -9.36 -2.14 -0.01
CA GLY A 169 -9.43 -0.69 0.06
C GLY A 169 -8.78 -0.01 -1.13
N ALA A 170 -8.96 1.29 -1.22
CA ALA A 170 -8.33 2.11 -2.23
C ALA A 170 -7.84 3.43 -1.63
N GLY A 171 -6.72 3.92 -2.12
CA GLY A 171 -6.18 5.20 -1.73
C GLY A 171 -5.51 5.93 -2.89
N ALA A 172 -5.46 7.25 -2.80
CA ALA A 172 -4.91 8.09 -3.84
C ALA A 172 -4.25 9.36 -3.28
N ALA A 173 -3.37 9.93 -4.08
CA ALA A 173 -2.76 11.24 -3.82
C ALA A 173 -2.64 12.06 -5.11
N VAL A 174 -2.85 13.36 -4.99
CA VAL A 174 -2.53 14.34 -6.03
C VAL A 174 -1.17 14.95 -5.72
N LEU A 175 -0.28 14.96 -6.70
CA LEU A 175 1.04 15.57 -6.63
C LEU A 175 1.12 16.83 -7.51
N GLY A 176 1.92 17.79 -7.08
CA GLY A 176 2.20 19.02 -7.81
C GLY A 176 3.14 19.94 -7.02
N ALA A 177 3.33 21.15 -7.51
CA ALA A 177 4.09 22.18 -6.80
C ALA A 177 3.38 22.56 -5.50
N GLY A 178 4.08 22.51 -4.35
CA GLY A 178 3.50 22.79 -3.03
C GLY A 178 4.55 22.96 -1.94
N GLU A 179 4.11 23.40 -0.76
CA GLU A 179 5.00 23.72 0.36
C GLU A 179 4.82 22.81 1.58
N ARG A 180 3.72 22.06 1.64
CA ARG A 180 3.41 21.11 2.70
C ARG A 180 3.42 19.68 2.16
N LEU A 181 3.89 18.72 2.94
CA LEU A 181 4.12 17.33 2.53
C LEU A 181 5.04 17.21 1.31
N VAL A 182 6.16 17.96 1.37
CA VAL A 182 7.15 18.07 0.30
C VAL A 182 7.99 16.82 0.21
N LEU A 183 8.08 16.23 -1.00
CA LEU A 183 8.95 15.08 -1.26
C LEU A 183 10.42 15.51 -1.19
N VAL A 184 11.22 14.80 -0.39
CA VAL A 184 12.61 15.18 -0.09
C VAL A 184 13.61 14.23 -0.72
N ASP A 185 13.44 12.92 -0.47
CA ASP A 185 14.39 11.89 -0.90
C ASP A 185 13.73 10.51 -0.82
N TYR A 186 14.32 9.53 -1.49
CA TYR A 186 13.91 8.14 -1.35
C TYR A 186 15.12 7.19 -1.36
N ALA A 187 14.91 5.99 -0.86
CA ALA A 187 15.85 4.89 -0.94
C ALA A 187 15.12 3.62 -1.33
N ALA A 188 15.78 2.76 -2.10
CA ALA A 188 15.22 1.48 -2.52
C ALA A 188 16.29 0.40 -2.56
N ASP A 189 15.89 -0.84 -2.31
CA ASP A 189 16.71 -2.05 -2.48
C ASP A 189 15.88 -3.13 -3.20
N THR A 190 16.53 -3.94 -4.02
CA THR A 190 15.91 -5.07 -4.73
C THR A 190 16.76 -6.32 -4.55
N PHE A 191 16.11 -7.42 -4.15
CA PHE A 191 16.74 -8.70 -3.83
C PHE A 191 16.22 -9.79 -4.79
N SER A 192 16.63 -9.73 -6.05
CA SER A 192 16.12 -10.59 -7.13
C SER A 192 16.36 -12.08 -6.90
N ASP A 193 17.31 -12.46 -6.05
CA ASP A 193 17.55 -13.85 -5.66
C ASP A 193 16.34 -14.50 -4.95
N GLU A 194 15.47 -13.67 -4.39
CA GLU A 194 14.22 -14.10 -3.74
C GLU A 194 13.02 -14.12 -4.70
N TYR A 195 13.22 -13.88 -5.99
CA TYR A 195 12.16 -13.96 -7.00
C TYR A 195 11.44 -15.30 -6.96
N GLY A 196 10.10 -15.27 -6.90
CA GLY A 196 9.27 -16.48 -6.83
C GLY A 196 9.06 -17.05 -5.42
N ALA A 197 9.68 -16.47 -4.37
CA ALA A 197 9.43 -16.87 -2.98
C ALA A 197 7.99 -16.55 -2.53
N MET A 198 7.44 -15.46 -3.03
CA MET A 198 6.05 -15.03 -2.86
C MET A 198 5.44 -14.75 -4.23
N THR A 199 4.24 -15.25 -4.50
CA THR A 199 3.62 -15.12 -5.82
C THR A 199 2.12 -14.90 -5.74
N MET A 200 1.58 -14.26 -6.78
CA MET A 200 0.15 -14.23 -7.07
C MET A 200 -0.07 -14.97 -8.39
N ARG A 201 -0.63 -16.18 -8.36
CA ARG A 201 -0.84 -17.02 -9.54
C ARG A 201 -2.06 -17.91 -9.42
N SER A 202 -2.63 -18.34 -10.55
CA SER A 202 -3.62 -19.42 -10.58
C SER A 202 -2.99 -20.73 -10.13
N ARG A 203 -3.76 -21.54 -9.40
CA ARG A 203 -3.36 -22.86 -8.89
C ARG A 203 -4.48 -23.86 -9.17
N PRO A 204 -4.73 -24.24 -10.42
CA PRO A 204 -5.83 -25.14 -10.79
C PRO A 204 -5.71 -26.50 -10.12
N GLU A 205 -4.48 -26.97 -9.86
CA GLU A 205 -4.19 -28.19 -9.11
C GLU A 205 -4.70 -28.17 -7.66
N ALA A 206 -4.86 -26.99 -7.09
CA ALA A 206 -5.43 -26.76 -5.75
C ALA A 206 -6.88 -26.20 -5.81
N GLY A 207 -7.52 -26.20 -6.98
CA GLY A 207 -8.88 -25.74 -7.17
C GLY A 207 -9.05 -24.25 -7.43
N PHE A 208 -7.94 -23.48 -7.54
CA PHE A 208 -7.98 -22.02 -7.77
C PHE A 208 -7.78 -21.67 -9.25
N GLN A 209 -8.85 -21.33 -9.94
CA GLN A 209 -8.82 -20.88 -11.35
C GLN A 209 -8.36 -19.42 -11.47
N THR A 210 -8.68 -18.58 -10.48
CA THR A 210 -8.23 -17.18 -10.36
C THR A 210 -6.88 -17.12 -9.65
N PRO A 211 -6.06 -16.06 -9.87
CA PRO A 211 -4.83 -15.88 -9.13
C PRO A 211 -5.07 -15.81 -7.62
N VAL A 212 -4.28 -16.55 -6.86
CA VAL A 212 -4.26 -16.49 -5.39
C VAL A 212 -2.84 -16.25 -4.90
N TYR A 213 -2.74 -15.52 -3.79
CA TYR A 213 -1.48 -15.31 -3.11
C TYR A 213 -0.97 -16.61 -2.49
N GLY A 214 0.33 -16.82 -2.58
CA GLY A 214 0.98 -17.96 -1.94
C GLY A 214 2.45 -17.72 -1.67
N LEU A 215 2.89 -18.35 -0.58
CA LEU A 215 4.27 -18.43 -0.14
C LEU A 215 4.85 -19.78 -0.57
N GLU A 216 6.05 -19.78 -1.11
CA GLU A 216 6.84 -21.00 -1.25
C GLU A 216 7.33 -21.39 0.17
N PRO A 217 7.09 -22.64 0.64
CA PRO A 217 7.20 -22.96 2.08
C PRO A 217 8.56 -22.65 2.74
N SER A 218 9.68 -22.97 2.07
CA SER A 218 11.02 -22.72 2.60
C SER A 218 11.54 -21.34 2.26
N ARG A 219 11.50 -20.97 0.99
CA ARG A 219 12.04 -19.70 0.48
C ARG A 219 11.20 -18.50 0.90
N GLY A 220 9.87 -18.63 0.95
CA GLY A 220 8.98 -17.56 1.36
C GLY A 220 9.17 -17.13 2.81
N VAL A 221 9.41 -18.09 3.71
CA VAL A 221 9.72 -17.78 5.11
C VAL A 221 11.06 -17.06 5.22
N GLN A 222 12.10 -17.54 4.50
CA GLN A 222 13.42 -16.92 4.52
C GLN A 222 13.39 -15.50 3.94
N ALA A 223 12.70 -15.31 2.80
CA ALA A 223 12.50 -13.99 2.20
C ALA A 223 11.77 -13.05 3.16
N PHE A 224 10.73 -13.52 3.83
CA PHE A 224 10.02 -12.73 4.84
C PHE A 224 10.92 -12.28 6.00
N LEU A 225 11.76 -13.17 6.52
CA LEU A 225 12.68 -12.82 7.61
C LEU A 225 13.75 -11.81 7.15
N ASN A 226 14.37 -12.05 6.03
CA ASN A 226 15.49 -11.22 5.53
C ASN A 226 15.02 -9.88 4.98
N THR A 227 14.07 -9.91 4.05
CA THR A 227 13.62 -8.70 3.34
C THR A 227 12.37 -8.08 3.95
N GLY A 228 11.49 -8.88 4.58
CA GLY A 228 10.31 -8.37 5.23
C GLY A 228 10.56 -7.80 6.63
N MET A 229 11.31 -8.49 7.48
CA MET A 229 11.53 -8.05 8.86
C MET A 229 12.76 -7.14 9.02
N GLU A 230 13.93 -7.61 8.59
CA GLU A 230 15.21 -6.93 8.88
C GLU A 230 15.60 -5.88 7.84
N GLY A 231 15.17 -6.02 6.60
CA GLY A 231 15.52 -5.09 5.53
C GLY A 231 14.97 -3.67 5.73
N PRO A 232 13.67 -3.53 6.04
CA PRO A 232 13.01 -2.22 6.19
C PRO A 232 13.63 -1.30 7.21
N PRO A 233 13.91 -1.74 8.45
CA PRO A 233 14.60 -0.88 9.43
C PRO A 233 15.94 -0.36 8.91
N ARG A 234 16.73 -1.21 8.24
CA ARG A 234 18.03 -0.82 7.66
C ARG A 234 17.89 0.20 6.54
N LEU A 235 16.87 0.03 5.67
CA LEU A 235 16.59 0.96 4.59
C LEU A 235 16.18 2.33 5.13
N VAL A 236 15.25 2.37 6.09
CA VAL A 236 14.78 3.59 6.74
C VAL A 236 15.94 4.28 7.48
N GLU A 237 16.72 3.54 8.27
CA GLU A 237 17.89 4.09 8.96
C GLU A 237 18.90 4.71 7.99
N ARG A 238 19.18 4.05 6.85
CA ARG A 238 20.06 4.56 5.80
C ARG A 238 19.55 5.89 5.24
N LEU A 239 18.23 5.98 4.97
CA LEU A 239 17.60 7.20 4.47
C LEU A 239 17.67 8.33 5.50
N LEU A 240 17.31 8.07 6.76
CA LEU A 240 17.36 9.06 7.84
C LEU A 240 18.76 9.59 8.08
N ARG A 241 19.76 8.71 8.14
CA ARG A 241 21.18 9.07 8.37
C ARG A 241 21.70 10.02 7.29
N LYS A 242 21.30 9.83 6.02
CA LYS A 242 21.66 10.73 4.91
C LYS A 242 21.22 12.18 5.16
N HIS A 243 20.16 12.37 5.93
CA HIS A 243 19.58 13.68 6.26
C HIS A 243 19.87 14.15 7.69
N GLY A 244 20.70 13.41 8.45
CA GLY A 244 21.00 13.72 9.84
C GLY A 244 19.80 13.56 10.78
N LEU A 245 18.83 12.70 10.41
CA LEU A 245 17.60 12.43 11.15
C LEU A 245 17.67 11.11 11.90
N THR A 246 16.82 10.98 12.90
CA THR A 246 16.58 9.77 13.70
C THR A 246 15.10 9.39 13.70
N GLY A 247 14.73 8.27 14.34
CA GLY A 247 13.34 7.90 14.53
C GLY A 247 12.52 8.96 15.29
N ASP A 248 13.14 9.68 16.22
CA ASP A 248 12.48 10.74 17.00
C ASP A 248 12.02 11.94 16.16
N ASP A 249 12.53 12.09 14.93
CA ASP A 249 12.19 13.20 14.04
C ASP A 249 11.01 12.92 13.13
N ILE A 250 10.56 11.65 13.09
CA ILE A 250 9.62 11.19 12.07
C ILE A 250 8.30 10.64 12.62
N THR A 251 7.25 10.79 11.81
CA THR A 251 6.09 9.90 11.78
C THR A 251 6.36 8.80 10.74
N LEU A 252 6.08 7.55 11.08
CA LEU A 252 6.19 6.41 10.16
C LEU A 252 4.82 5.96 9.69
N VAL A 253 4.67 5.70 8.40
CA VAL A 253 3.54 4.98 7.78
C VAL A 253 4.11 3.92 6.87
N SER A 254 3.80 2.65 7.14
CA SER A 254 4.38 1.53 6.40
C SER A 254 3.34 0.64 5.73
N HIS A 255 3.80 -0.32 4.94
CA HIS A 255 3.04 -1.51 4.61
C HIS A 255 2.58 -2.21 5.90
N GLN A 256 1.36 -2.78 5.91
CA GLN A 256 0.69 -3.25 7.13
C GLN A 256 0.30 -4.74 7.01
N ALA A 257 1.29 -5.62 6.94
CA ALA A 257 1.05 -7.05 6.77
C ALA A 257 0.47 -7.72 8.03
N THR A 258 1.08 -7.52 9.17
CA THR A 258 0.64 -8.08 10.47
C THR A 258 1.04 -7.17 11.62
N ARG A 259 0.33 -7.22 12.75
CA ARG A 259 0.68 -6.44 13.95
C ARG A 259 2.08 -6.79 14.47
N LYS A 260 2.46 -8.07 14.49
CA LYS A 260 3.80 -8.48 14.91
C LYS A 260 4.90 -7.83 14.09
N LEU A 261 4.69 -7.66 12.79
CA LEU A 261 5.64 -7.01 11.92
C LEU A 261 5.73 -5.50 12.21
N LEU A 262 4.60 -4.84 12.42
CA LEU A 262 4.56 -3.44 12.82
C LEU A 262 5.28 -3.22 14.16
N ASP A 263 5.03 -4.08 15.15
CA ASP A 263 5.69 -3.99 16.46
C ASP A 263 7.21 -4.14 16.33
N HIS A 264 7.69 -5.09 15.51
CA HIS A 264 9.12 -5.27 15.22
C HIS A 264 9.74 -4.03 14.59
N TRP A 265 9.11 -3.46 13.56
CA TRP A 265 9.60 -2.24 12.91
C TRP A 265 9.57 -1.03 13.85
N ASN A 266 8.53 -0.92 14.69
CA ASN A 266 8.43 0.11 15.71
C ASN A 266 9.60 0.05 16.70
N GLU A 267 9.94 -1.15 17.18
CA GLU A 267 11.07 -1.37 18.09
C GLU A 267 12.42 -1.01 17.46
N LYS A 268 12.61 -1.34 16.18
CA LYS A 268 13.88 -1.12 15.48
C LYS A 268 14.07 0.32 15.01
N ILE A 269 13.04 0.93 14.43
CA ILE A 269 13.11 2.29 13.86
C ILE A 269 12.91 3.35 14.94
N ARG A 270 12.10 3.07 15.95
CA ARG A 270 11.72 3.98 17.06
C ARG A 270 11.19 5.31 16.54
N PRO A 271 10.17 5.32 15.66
CA PRO A 271 9.59 6.56 15.21
C PRO A 271 8.89 7.27 16.38
N ARG A 272 8.88 8.60 16.37
CA ARG A 272 8.10 9.39 17.36
C ARG A 272 6.62 9.03 17.31
N GLU A 273 6.11 8.74 16.14
CA GLU A 273 4.74 8.34 15.88
C GLU A 273 4.70 7.26 14.80
N TYR A 274 3.90 6.22 15.00
CA TYR A 274 3.69 5.16 14.02
C TYR A 274 2.19 5.02 13.74
N LEU A 275 1.77 5.47 12.56
CA LEU A 275 0.36 5.46 12.15
C LEU A 275 0.04 4.24 11.31
N HIS A 276 -1.08 3.59 11.60
CA HIS A 276 -1.59 2.45 10.86
C HIS A 276 -3.12 2.33 10.99
N THR A 277 -3.72 1.58 10.08
CA THR A 277 -5.16 1.29 10.03
C THR A 277 -5.44 -0.21 10.09
N LEU A 278 -4.44 -1.02 10.46
CA LEU A 278 -4.51 -2.48 10.43
C LEU A 278 -5.68 -3.05 11.24
N GLU A 279 -5.95 -2.50 12.43
CA GLU A 279 -6.97 -3.02 13.33
C GLU A 279 -8.39 -2.90 12.78
N ASP A 280 -8.65 -1.85 12.00
CA ASP A 280 -10.00 -1.47 11.51
C ASP A 280 -10.23 -1.83 10.04
N CYS A 281 -9.15 -2.04 9.28
CA CYS A 281 -9.22 -2.23 7.84
C CYS A 281 -8.60 -3.55 7.39
N GLY A 282 -7.77 -4.17 8.22
CA GLY A 282 -6.92 -5.28 7.83
C GLY A 282 -5.74 -4.82 6.96
N ASN A 283 -4.98 -5.79 6.46
CA ASN A 283 -3.91 -5.57 5.50
C ASN A 283 -4.52 -5.29 4.10
N MET A 284 -4.65 -4.03 3.75
CA MET A 284 -5.11 -3.59 2.44
C MET A 284 -3.98 -3.56 1.39
N VAL A 285 -2.95 -4.34 1.59
CA VAL A 285 -1.83 -4.52 0.67
C VAL A 285 -1.28 -3.17 0.16
N ILE A 286 -1.45 -2.85 -1.12
CA ILE A 286 -0.97 -1.61 -1.75
C ILE A 286 -1.72 -0.36 -1.29
N ALA A 287 -2.92 -0.50 -0.76
CA ALA A 287 -3.76 0.61 -0.32
C ALA A 287 -3.53 1.03 1.14
N SER A 288 -2.83 0.22 1.96
CA SER A 288 -2.64 0.51 3.40
C SER A 288 -1.99 1.87 3.64
N ILE A 289 -0.93 2.21 2.91
CA ILE A 289 -0.20 3.47 3.07
C ILE A 289 -1.07 4.69 2.70
N PRO A 290 -1.64 4.79 1.48
CA PRO A 290 -2.42 5.98 1.13
C PRO A 290 -3.72 6.11 1.91
N VAL A 291 -4.36 5.02 2.34
CA VAL A 291 -5.54 5.08 3.22
C VAL A 291 -5.16 5.63 4.60
N THR A 292 -4.05 5.17 5.19
CA THR A 292 -3.56 5.71 6.47
C THR A 292 -3.22 7.18 6.33
N LEU A 293 -2.55 7.59 5.26
CA LEU A 293 -2.24 9.00 5.01
C LEU A 293 -3.50 9.85 4.86
N ALA A 294 -4.47 9.42 4.06
CA ALA A 294 -5.72 10.15 3.85
C ALA A 294 -6.46 10.40 5.16
N ARG A 295 -6.36 9.48 6.12
CA ARG A 295 -6.98 9.64 7.44
C ARG A 295 -6.23 10.60 8.37
N HIS A 296 -4.90 10.65 8.29
CA HIS A 296 -4.07 11.27 9.35
C HIS A 296 -3.19 12.44 8.89
N HIS A 297 -3.10 12.74 7.58
CA HIS A 297 -2.17 13.74 7.06
C HIS A 297 -2.35 15.17 7.64
N ARG A 298 -3.53 15.47 8.14
CA ARG A 298 -3.82 16.79 8.77
C ARG A 298 -3.40 16.86 10.23
N GLU A 299 -3.12 15.72 10.86
CA GLU A 299 -2.82 15.56 12.28
C GLU A 299 -1.34 15.25 12.57
N LEU A 300 -0.49 15.22 11.54
CA LEU A 300 0.94 14.92 11.67
C LEU A 300 1.61 15.94 12.59
N ARG A 301 2.39 15.43 13.56
CA ARG A 301 3.00 16.24 14.62
C ARG A 301 4.53 16.35 14.49
N THR A 302 5.13 15.60 13.59
CA THR A 302 6.58 15.61 13.33
C THR A 302 6.92 16.48 12.14
N LYS A 303 8.19 16.90 12.04
CA LYS A 303 8.66 17.67 10.87
C LYS A 303 8.83 16.83 9.62
N TYR A 304 8.98 15.52 9.78
CA TYR A 304 9.19 14.59 8.68
C TYR A 304 8.24 13.40 8.81
N LEU A 305 7.89 12.86 7.66
CA LEU A 305 7.13 11.64 7.49
C LEU A 305 7.97 10.68 6.65
N VAL A 306 8.02 9.42 7.06
CA VAL A 306 8.59 8.34 6.24
C VAL A 306 7.47 7.41 5.82
N LEU A 307 7.33 7.22 4.50
CA LEU A 307 6.50 6.17 3.91
C LEU A 307 7.40 4.99 3.55
N PHE A 308 6.96 3.79 3.89
CA PHE A 308 7.77 2.61 3.64
C PHE A 308 6.93 1.46 3.09
N GLY A 309 7.36 0.89 1.95
CA GLY A 309 6.73 -0.26 1.28
C GLY A 309 7.72 -1.40 1.06
N ILE A 310 7.19 -2.62 1.08
CA ILE A 310 7.87 -3.84 0.63
C ILE A 310 7.09 -4.44 -0.53
N GLY A 311 7.72 -5.29 -1.34
CA GLY A 311 7.07 -5.90 -2.49
C GLY A 311 7.41 -7.37 -2.65
N ILE A 312 6.49 -8.14 -3.24
CA ILE A 312 6.66 -9.58 -3.46
C ILE A 312 7.74 -9.94 -4.51
N GLY A 313 8.19 -8.98 -5.30
CA GLY A 313 9.41 -9.10 -6.11
C GLY A 313 10.69 -8.91 -5.29
N ALA A 314 10.58 -8.98 -3.95
CA ALA A 314 11.66 -8.75 -2.99
C ALA A 314 12.33 -7.38 -3.15
N HIS A 315 11.53 -6.33 -3.32
CA HIS A 315 11.99 -4.95 -3.28
C HIS A 315 11.47 -4.22 -2.05
N GLN A 316 12.16 -3.18 -1.68
CA GLN A 316 11.84 -2.27 -0.58
C GLN A 316 12.00 -0.85 -1.08
N ILE A 317 11.13 0.04 -0.63
CA ILE A 317 11.19 1.46 -0.97
C ILE A 317 10.75 2.30 0.22
N ALA A 318 11.53 3.32 0.56
CA ALA A 318 11.22 4.30 1.59
C ALA A 318 11.28 5.70 0.99
N LEU A 319 10.31 6.54 1.30
CA LEU A 319 10.19 7.92 0.84
C LEU A 319 10.17 8.85 2.05
N LEU A 320 11.05 9.85 2.05
CA LEU A 320 11.11 10.91 3.04
C LEU A 320 10.31 12.11 2.55
N VAL A 321 9.41 12.58 3.40
CA VAL A 321 8.52 13.72 3.14
C VAL A 321 8.72 14.75 4.26
N ARG A 322 8.83 16.02 3.93
CA ARG A 322 8.81 17.13 4.91
C ARG A 322 7.36 17.61 5.07
N VAL A 323 6.89 17.63 6.32
CA VAL A 323 5.53 18.06 6.72
C VAL A 323 5.39 19.57 6.77
#